data_4a40fab2a7fc78c7bb29942861797abb
#
_entry.id   4a40fab2a7fc78c7bb29942861797abb
#
_cell.length_a   1.000
_cell.length_b   1.000
_cell.length_c   1.000
_cell.angle_alpha   90.00
_cell.angle_beta   90.00
_cell.angle_gamma   90.00
#
_symmetry.space_group_name_H-M   'P 1'
#
loop_
_entity.id
_entity.type
_entity.pdbx_description
1 polymer ?
#
loop_
_entity_poly.entity_id
_entity_poly.type
_entity_poly.pdbx_seq_one_letter_code
_entity_poly.pdbx_strand_id
1 'polypeptide(L)'
;SEPLNLGFDVNVGGASFGAPGSYYAKLKFGRGTRRAHHAVPHLDKYHGSETFLTEALTIEAKSRVTDAVKANQPFYLYMSHYAVHAPFESDPRFAAHYENSDKPKNAKAFATLIEGMDKSLGDLLDHLDALGVSDNTLVLFLGDNGSDSPLGHEHAVASAAPLRGKKGAHYEGGMRVPFIAAWAKADSGNASQKQLPIAVGS
;
A
#
# COMPACT_ATOMS: atom_id res chain seq x y z
N SER A 1 -16.17 4.77 -11.33
CA SER A 1 -16.85 5.52 -10.25
C SER A 1 -15.79 6.13 -9.35
N GLU A 2 -16.00 7.35 -8.91
CA GLU A 2 -15.14 8.02 -7.94
C GLU A 2 -15.53 7.56 -6.52
N PRO A 3 -14.57 7.43 -5.57
CA PRO A 3 -14.87 7.05 -4.18
C PRO A 3 -15.94 7.94 -3.53
N LEU A 4 -15.98 9.23 -3.83
CA LEU A 4 -16.98 10.18 -3.33
C LEU A 4 -18.41 9.80 -3.74
N ASN A 5 -18.60 9.08 -4.85
CA ASN A 5 -19.89 8.58 -5.29
C ASN A 5 -20.28 7.24 -4.63
N LEU A 6 -19.41 6.70 -3.77
CA LEU A 6 -19.56 5.41 -3.12
C LEU A 6 -19.62 5.52 -1.58
N GLY A 7 -19.90 6.72 -1.06
CA GLY A 7 -20.08 6.96 0.36
C GLY A 7 -18.82 7.39 1.12
N PHE A 8 -17.73 7.71 0.43
CA PHE A 8 -16.56 8.34 1.05
C PHE A 8 -16.70 9.87 1.01
N ASP A 9 -16.33 10.54 2.09
CA ASP A 9 -16.34 12.00 2.17
C ASP A 9 -15.08 12.64 1.58
N VAL A 10 -13.98 11.90 1.54
CA VAL A 10 -12.67 12.36 1.07
C VAL A 10 -12.07 11.34 0.11
N ASN A 11 -11.51 11.83 -0.99
CA ASN A 11 -10.71 11.04 -1.92
C ASN A 11 -9.36 11.73 -2.15
N VAL A 12 -8.27 11.05 -1.82
CA VAL A 12 -6.91 11.49 -2.11
C VAL A 12 -6.18 10.38 -2.86
N GLY A 13 -5.81 10.65 -4.09
CA GLY A 13 -5.09 9.68 -4.91
C GLY A 13 -5.93 8.52 -5.45
N GLY A 14 -7.19 8.37 -5.04
CA GLY A 14 -8.08 7.31 -5.52
C GLY A 14 -8.57 7.57 -6.95
N ALA A 15 -8.48 6.54 -7.79
CA ALA A 15 -8.92 6.56 -9.19
C ALA A 15 -9.42 5.19 -9.63
N SER A 16 -9.97 5.11 -10.83
CA SER A 16 -10.51 3.86 -11.40
C SER A 16 -9.45 2.90 -11.97
N PHE A 17 -8.18 3.18 -11.73
CA PHE A 17 -7.07 2.35 -12.19
C PHE A 17 -6.21 1.90 -11.01
N GLY A 18 -5.69 0.67 -11.08
CA GLY A 18 -4.84 0.08 -10.03
C GLY A 18 -3.34 0.31 -10.20
N ALA A 19 -2.90 0.94 -11.30
CA ALA A 19 -1.50 1.20 -11.59
C ALA A 19 -1.25 2.71 -11.69
N PRO A 20 -0.25 3.29 -10.99
CA PRO A 20 0.07 4.69 -11.15
C PRO A 20 0.83 4.92 -12.45
N GLY A 21 0.74 6.14 -13.00
CA GLY A 21 1.56 6.52 -14.15
C GLY A 21 3.05 6.63 -13.79
N SER A 22 3.35 7.02 -12.56
CA SER A 22 4.68 7.03 -11.95
C SER A 22 4.54 7.17 -10.42
N TYR A 23 5.55 6.68 -9.68
CA TYR A 23 5.66 6.91 -8.24
C TYR A 23 6.39 8.22 -7.88
N TYR A 24 6.98 8.91 -8.85
CA TYR A 24 7.76 10.13 -8.61
C TYR A 24 6.92 11.40 -8.71
N ALA A 25 6.96 12.24 -7.66
CA ALA A 25 6.32 13.54 -7.65
C ALA A 25 6.91 14.51 -8.69
N LYS A 26 8.20 14.41 -8.99
CA LYS A 26 8.81 15.19 -10.08
C LYS A 26 8.26 14.85 -11.47
N LEU A 27 7.68 13.67 -11.65
CA LEU A 27 6.94 13.29 -12.84
C LEU A 27 5.43 13.51 -12.68
N LYS A 28 5.03 14.26 -11.63
CA LYS A 28 3.63 14.60 -11.32
C LYS A 28 2.77 13.35 -11.21
N PHE A 29 3.35 12.29 -10.59
CA PHE A 29 2.74 10.97 -10.40
C PHE A 29 2.15 10.37 -11.68
N GLY A 30 2.80 10.66 -12.82
CA GLY A 30 2.43 10.14 -14.14
C GLY A 30 1.97 11.19 -15.14
N ARG A 31 1.50 12.38 -14.72
CA ARG A 31 1.04 13.44 -15.66
C ARG A 31 2.10 13.87 -16.65
N GLY A 32 3.38 13.83 -16.25
CA GLY A 32 4.54 14.14 -17.08
C GLY A 32 5.08 12.96 -17.90
N THR A 33 4.34 11.86 -18.00
CA THR A 33 4.79 10.63 -18.66
C THR A 33 3.86 10.21 -19.81
N ARG A 34 4.28 9.17 -20.56
CA ARG A 34 3.40 8.51 -21.55
C ARG A 34 2.19 7.83 -20.91
N ARG A 35 2.18 7.66 -19.58
CA ARG A 35 1.08 7.10 -18.79
C ARG A 35 0.22 8.19 -18.13
N ALA A 36 0.08 9.36 -18.75
CA ALA A 36 -0.69 10.48 -18.19
C ALA A 36 -2.16 10.12 -17.86
N HIS A 37 -2.72 9.15 -18.55
CA HIS A 37 -4.05 8.60 -18.26
C HIS A 37 -4.12 7.80 -16.94
N HIS A 38 -2.98 7.46 -16.35
CA HIS A 38 -2.83 6.89 -15.02
C HIS A 38 -2.18 7.87 -14.04
N ALA A 39 -2.26 9.18 -14.30
CA ALA A 39 -1.77 10.17 -13.37
C ALA A 39 -2.60 10.18 -12.09
N VAL A 40 -1.94 9.98 -10.95
CA VAL A 40 -2.62 9.93 -9.66
C VAL A 40 -3.18 11.30 -9.30
N PRO A 41 -4.49 11.43 -9.03
CA PRO A 41 -5.13 12.72 -8.79
C PRO A 41 -4.94 13.23 -7.36
N HIS A 42 -5.28 14.50 -7.11
CA HIS A 42 -5.37 15.14 -5.79
C HIS A 42 -4.07 15.18 -4.98
N LEU A 43 -2.92 15.11 -5.67
CA LEU A 43 -1.59 15.19 -5.06
C LEU A 43 -0.74 16.34 -5.67
N ASP A 44 -1.40 17.34 -6.26
CA ASP A 44 -0.73 18.43 -7.00
C ASP A 44 0.27 19.22 -6.14
N LYS A 45 0.04 19.31 -4.82
CA LYS A 45 0.94 20.00 -3.89
C LYS A 45 2.34 19.37 -3.77
N TYR A 46 2.47 18.11 -4.17
CA TYR A 46 3.76 17.39 -4.18
C TYR A 46 4.49 17.50 -5.52
N HIS A 47 3.83 17.97 -6.58
CA HIS A 47 4.40 17.99 -7.91
C HIS A 47 5.74 18.77 -7.97
N GLY A 48 6.76 18.12 -8.51
CA GLY A 48 8.10 18.68 -8.62
C GLY A 48 8.99 18.45 -7.40
N SER A 49 8.46 17.91 -6.31
CA SER A 49 9.26 17.52 -5.14
C SER A 49 9.93 16.14 -5.33
N GLU A 50 10.76 15.75 -4.37
CA GLU A 50 11.35 14.41 -4.31
C GLU A 50 10.45 13.39 -3.59
N THR A 51 9.25 13.79 -3.15
CA THR A 51 8.33 12.93 -2.42
C THR A 51 7.91 11.74 -3.29
N PHE A 52 7.98 10.55 -2.72
CA PHE A 52 7.53 9.34 -3.39
C PHE A 52 6.03 9.11 -3.18
N LEU A 53 5.33 8.45 -4.10
CA LEU A 53 3.87 8.31 -4.06
C LEU A 53 3.36 7.67 -2.76
N THR A 54 4.00 6.57 -2.32
CA THR A 54 3.63 5.90 -1.07
C THR A 54 3.77 6.82 0.14
N GLU A 55 4.82 7.65 0.16
CA GLU A 55 5.04 8.65 1.20
C GLU A 55 3.97 9.76 1.16
N ALA A 56 3.68 10.31 -0.02
CA ALA A 56 2.64 11.33 -0.18
C ALA A 56 1.29 10.84 0.33
N LEU A 57 0.88 9.62 -0.05
CA LEU A 57 -0.37 9.02 0.42
C LEU A 57 -0.38 8.82 1.94
N THR A 58 0.75 8.42 2.53
CA THR A 58 0.88 8.26 3.99
C THR A 58 0.72 9.59 4.72
N ILE A 59 1.36 10.66 4.21
CA ILE A 59 1.23 12.02 4.77
C ILE A 59 -0.23 12.48 4.73
N GLU A 60 -0.90 12.29 3.59
CA GLU A 60 -2.33 12.65 3.45
C GLU A 60 -3.21 11.86 4.41
N ALA A 61 -3.01 10.54 4.50
CA ALA A 61 -3.76 9.69 5.40
C ALA A 61 -3.62 10.14 6.86
N LYS A 62 -2.39 10.40 7.31
CA LYS A 62 -2.12 10.93 8.67
C LYS A 62 -2.82 12.27 8.91
N SER A 63 -2.82 13.16 7.92
CA SER A 63 -3.53 14.45 8.02
C SER A 63 -5.04 14.24 8.19
N ARG A 64 -5.67 13.35 7.40
CA ARG A 64 -7.12 13.10 7.49
C ARG A 64 -7.52 12.44 8.80
N VAL A 65 -6.72 11.50 9.30
CA VAL A 65 -6.93 10.92 10.62
C VAL A 65 -6.83 11.97 11.72
N THR A 66 -5.82 12.85 11.64
CA THR A 66 -5.67 13.96 12.59
C THR A 66 -6.89 14.89 12.58
N ASP A 67 -7.39 15.24 11.40
CA ASP A 67 -8.56 16.11 11.27
C ASP A 67 -9.81 15.48 11.92
N ALA A 68 -10.04 14.18 11.66
CA ALA A 68 -11.17 13.47 12.24
C ALA A 68 -11.07 13.36 13.78
N VAL A 69 -9.90 13.04 14.31
CA VAL A 69 -9.67 12.96 15.75
C VAL A 69 -9.87 14.32 16.43
N LYS A 70 -9.34 15.41 15.85
CA LYS A 70 -9.56 16.77 16.35
C LYS A 70 -11.03 17.19 16.33
N ALA A 71 -11.77 16.74 15.34
CA ALA A 71 -13.21 16.98 15.22
C ALA A 71 -14.06 16.05 16.12
N ASN A 72 -13.42 15.14 16.87
CA ASN A 72 -14.08 14.10 17.66
C ASN A 72 -15.07 13.27 16.81
N GLN A 73 -14.68 12.95 15.59
CA GLN A 73 -15.46 12.16 14.64
C GLN A 73 -14.85 10.77 14.45
N PRO A 74 -15.66 9.71 14.37
CA PRO A 74 -15.17 8.41 13.94
C PRO A 74 -14.68 8.50 12.50
N PHE A 75 -13.72 7.66 12.12
CA PHE A 75 -13.20 7.60 10.77
C PHE A 75 -13.13 6.16 10.24
N TYR A 76 -13.25 6.03 8.93
CA TYR A 76 -12.92 4.86 8.15
C TYR A 76 -11.87 5.26 7.11
N LEU A 77 -10.65 4.76 7.27
CA LEU A 77 -9.55 5.00 6.33
C LEU A 77 -9.36 3.76 5.45
N TYR A 78 -9.62 3.90 4.16
CA TYR A 78 -9.29 2.90 3.15
C TYR A 78 -7.99 3.29 2.46
N MET A 79 -6.87 2.68 2.90
CA MET A 79 -5.52 2.96 2.41
C MET A 79 -5.17 1.99 1.28
N SER A 80 -5.66 2.28 0.09
CA SER A 80 -5.40 1.48 -1.11
C SER A 80 -4.07 1.91 -1.75
N HIS A 81 -2.98 1.25 -1.38
CA HIS A 81 -1.67 1.53 -1.97
C HIS A 81 -1.61 1.13 -3.44
N TYR A 82 -0.94 1.94 -4.27
CA TYR A 82 -0.53 1.54 -5.60
C TYR A 82 0.66 0.56 -5.57
N ALA A 83 1.51 0.64 -4.54
CA ALA A 83 2.54 -0.35 -4.28
C ALA A 83 1.86 -1.71 -3.97
N VAL A 84 2.38 -2.78 -4.57
CA VAL A 84 3.66 -2.92 -5.28
C VAL A 84 3.47 -3.04 -6.81
N HIS A 85 2.44 -2.44 -7.39
CA HIS A 85 2.13 -2.55 -8.82
C HIS A 85 3.20 -1.83 -9.67
N ALA A 86 3.41 -2.32 -10.90
CA ALA A 86 4.25 -1.61 -11.87
C ALA A 86 3.69 -0.20 -12.18
N PRO A 87 4.55 0.78 -12.55
CA PRO A 87 5.96 0.65 -12.93
C PRO A 87 6.86 0.37 -11.72
N PHE A 88 7.87 -0.49 -11.91
CA PHE A 88 8.85 -0.76 -10.85
C PHE A 88 9.86 0.37 -10.76
N GLU A 89 9.47 1.43 -10.07
CA GLU A 89 10.29 2.59 -9.77
C GLU A 89 10.80 2.48 -8.34
N SER A 90 12.09 2.69 -8.16
CA SER A 90 12.73 2.55 -6.85
C SER A 90 12.38 3.72 -5.94
N ASP A 91 11.93 3.42 -4.73
CA ASP A 91 11.78 4.42 -3.68
C ASP A 91 13.18 4.89 -3.22
N PRO A 92 13.52 6.18 -3.42
CA PRO A 92 14.86 6.68 -3.08
C PRO A 92 15.24 6.52 -1.61
N ARG A 93 14.25 6.48 -0.72
CA ARG A 93 14.46 6.35 0.73
C ARG A 93 15.10 5.02 1.12
N PHE A 94 14.87 3.97 0.30
CA PHE A 94 15.31 2.60 0.57
C PHE A 94 16.28 2.05 -0.48
N ALA A 95 16.59 2.81 -1.53
CA ALA A 95 17.40 2.35 -2.65
C ALA A 95 18.78 1.83 -2.19
N ALA A 96 19.39 2.48 -1.20
CA ALA A 96 20.70 2.10 -0.66
C ALA A 96 20.70 0.71 -0.01
N HIS A 97 19.60 0.23 0.54
CA HIS A 97 19.51 -1.11 1.15
C HIS A 97 19.75 -2.23 0.15
N TYR A 98 19.47 -1.97 -1.13
CA TYR A 98 19.54 -2.97 -2.20
C TYR A 98 20.65 -2.69 -3.22
N GLU A 99 21.46 -1.67 -3.01
CA GLU A 99 22.48 -1.23 -3.96
C GLU A 99 23.46 -2.37 -4.29
N ASN A 100 23.95 -3.07 -3.27
CA ASN A 100 24.93 -4.14 -3.39
C ASN A 100 24.29 -5.53 -3.68
N SER A 101 23.00 -5.59 -3.92
CA SER A 101 22.33 -6.85 -4.29
C SER A 101 22.68 -7.24 -5.73
N ASP A 102 22.82 -8.54 -5.98
CA ASP A 102 23.00 -9.13 -7.31
C ASP A 102 21.69 -9.19 -8.15
N LYS A 103 20.57 -8.79 -7.55
CA LYS A 103 19.26 -8.88 -8.19
C LYS A 103 19.08 -7.86 -9.33
N PRO A 104 18.27 -8.17 -10.34
CA PRO A 104 17.92 -7.24 -11.41
C PRO A 104 17.33 -5.93 -10.90
N LYS A 105 17.49 -4.86 -11.67
CA LYS A 105 16.99 -3.51 -11.34
C LYS A 105 15.52 -3.51 -10.90
N ASN A 106 14.66 -4.22 -11.61
CA ASN A 106 13.24 -4.28 -11.28
C ASN A 106 12.98 -5.01 -9.95
N ALA A 107 13.78 -6.02 -9.62
CA ALA A 107 13.67 -6.71 -8.32
C ALA A 107 14.09 -5.78 -7.17
N LYS A 108 15.17 -5.02 -7.36
CA LYS A 108 15.60 -4.01 -6.38
C LYS A 108 14.52 -2.95 -6.18
N ALA A 109 13.94 -2.42 -7.27
CA ALA A 109 12.86 -1.46 -7.19
C ALA A 109 11.62 -2.04 -6.50
N PHE A 110 11.22 -3.26 -6.83
CA PHE A 110 10.11 -3.96 -6.20
C PHE A 110 10.32 -4.12 -4.68
N ALA A 111 11.54 -4.46 -4.24
CA ALA A 111 11.87 -4.55 -2.83
C ALA A 111 11.69 -3.20 -2.10
N THR A 112 12.11 -2.09 -2.72
CA THR A 112 11.89 -0.75 -2.15
C THR A 112 10.41 -0.36 -2.08
N LEU A 113 9.57 -0.83 -3.02
CA LEU A 113 8.12 -0.61 -2.97
C LEU A 113 7.48 -1.34 -1.78
N ILE A 114 7.92 -2.58 -1.51
CA ILE A 114 7.48 -3.36 -0.34
C ILE A 114 7.88 -2.63 0.94
N GLU A 115 9.15 -2.22 1.05
CA GLU A 115 9.66 -1.54 2.23
C GLU A 115 8.96 -0.19 2.47
N GLY A 116 8.67 0.54 1.39
CA GLY A 116 7.89 1.78 1.47
C GLY A 116 6.46 1.57 1.96
N MET A 117 5.83 0.46 1.57
CA MET A 117 4.48 0.10 2.03
C MET A 117 4.50 -0.33 3.51
N ASP A 118 5.47 -1.13 3.91
CA ASP A 118 5.66 -1.55 5.30
C ASP A 118 5.90 -0.34 6.21
N LYS A 119 6.80 0.57 5.79
CA LYS A 119 7.00 1.83 6.51
C LYS A 119 5.74 2.68 6.60
N SER A 120 4.93 2.73 5.55
CA SER A 120 3.66 3.45 5.57
C SER A 120 2.72 2.93 6.65
N LEU A 121 2.60 1.61 6.77
CA LEU A 121 1.80 0.99 7.83
C LEU A 121 2.36 1.33 9.22
N GLY A 122 3.67 1.19 9.42
CA GLY A 122 4.32 1.57 10.67
C GLY A 122 4.07 3.04 11.04
N ASP A 123 4.27 3.96 10.10
CA ASP A 123 4.04 5.40 10.30
C ASP A 123 2.58 5.74 10.65
N LEU A 124 1.62 4.98 10.14
CA LEU A 124 0.20 5.13 10.49
C LEU A 124 -0.09 4.60 11.89
N LEU A 125 0.46 3.45 12.27
CA LEU A 125 0.31 2.89 13.62
C LEU A 125 0.90 3.82 14.67
N ASP A 126 2.12 4.31 14.46
CA ASP A 126 2.77 5.29 15.35
C ASP A 126 1.95 6.57 15.46
N HIS A 127 1.34 7.00 14.37
CA HIS A 127 0.50 8.19 14.35
C HIS A 127 -0.80 8.01 15.15
N LEU A 128 -1.44 6.85 15.05
CA LEU A 128 -2.62 6.50 15.84
C LEU A 128 -2.30 6.47 17.34
N ASP A 129 -1.12 5.95 17.71
CA ASP A 129 -0.67 5.93 19.10
C ASP A 129 -0.40 7.35 19.62
N ALA A 130 0.29 8.18 18.82
CA ALA A 130 0.54 9.58 19.15
C ALA A 130 -0.74 10.42 19.31
N LEU A 131 -1.81 10.06 18.60
CA LEU A 131 -3.13 10.70 18.76
C LEU A 131 -3.96 10.12 19.91
N GLY A 132 -3.50 9.05 20.57
CA GLY A 132 -4.19 8.41 21.68
C GLY A 132 -5.45 7.64 21.28
N VAL A 133 -5.53 7.17 20.02
CA VAL A 133 -6.71 6.46 19.50
C VAL A 133 -6.42 5.01 19.10
N SER A 134 -5.20 4.55 19.31
CA SER A 134 -4.77 3.19 18.92
C SER A 134 -5.53 2.09 19.66
N ASP A 135 -5.97 2.32 20.90
CA ASP A 135 -6.75 1.36 21.69
C ASP A 135 -8.17 1.14 21.11
N ASN A 136 -8.67 2.09 20.32
CA ASN A 136 -10.01 2.07 19.74
C ASN A 136 -9.99 2.09 18.20
N THR A 137 -8.90 1.64 17.60
CA THR A 137 -8.75 1.56 16.14
C THR A 137 -8.45 0.13 15.73
N LEU A 138 -9.37 -0.46 14.95
CA LEU A 138 -9.15 -1.75 14.31
C LEU A 138 -8.41 -1.55 12.99
N VAL A 139 -7.34 -2.29 12.78
CA VAL A 139 -6.56 -2.31 11.55
C VAL A 139 -6.77 -3.63 10.82
N LEU A 140 -7.13 -3.54 9.56
CA LEU A 140 -7.23 -4.67 8.64
C LEU A 140 -6.16 -4.52 7.56
N PHE A 141 -5.32 -5.53 7.40
CA PHE A 141 -4.36 -5.61 6.31
C PHE A 141 -4.69 -6.80 5.42
N LEU A 142 -4.84 -6.55 4.13
CA LEU A 142 -5.13 -7.60 3.16
C LEU A 142 -4.54 -7.27 1.79
N GLY A 143 -4.23 -8.31 1.02
CA GLY A 143 -3.92 -8.15 -0.40
C GLY A 143 -5.20 -8.09 -1.24
N ASP A 144 -5.14 -7.46 -2.40
CA ASP A 144 -6.25 -7.37 -3.36
C ASP A 144 -6.33 -8.60 -4.28
N ASN A 145 -5.20 -9.24 -4.53
CA ASN A 145 -5.07 -10.45 -5.37
C ASN A 145 -3.74 -11.15 -5.10
N GLY A 146 -3.61 -12.37 -5.57
CA GLY A 146 -2.38 -13.14 -5.46
C GLY A 146 -1.21 -12.50 -6.22
N SER A 147 0.00 -12.97 -5.92
CA SER A 147 1.23 -12.48 -6.55
C SER A 147 1.16 -12.59 -8.08
N ASP A 148 1.67 -11.58 -8.78
CA ASP A 148 1.80 -11.58 -10.25
C ASP A 148 3.09 -12.27 -10.73
N SER A 149 3.54 -13.24 -9.98
CA SER A 149 4.71 -14.04 -10.29
C SER A 149 4.35 -15.33 -11.07
N PRO A 150 5.20 -15.71 -12.00
CA PRO A 150 6.25 -14.91 -12.62
C PRO A 150 5.65 -13.92 -13.62
N LEU A 151 6.03 -12.66 -13.53
CA LEU A 151 5.66 -11.65 -14.53
C LEU A 151 6.42 -11.79 -15.85
N GLY A 152 7.17 -12.87 -16.03
CA GLY A 152 8.10 -13.07 -17.12
C GLY A 152 9.53 -12.67 -16.73
N HIS A 153 10.46 -12.75 -17.66
CA HIS A 153 11.91 -12.65 -17.40
C HIS A 153 12.34 -11.48 -16.51
N GLU A 154 11.86 -10.29 -16.79
CA GLU A 154 12.23 -9.07 -16.05
C GLU A 154 11.42 -8.88 -14.76
N HIS A 155 10.32 -9.58 -14.63
CA HIS A 155 9.34 -9.40 -13.57
C HIS A 155 9.20 -10.61 -12.66
N ALA A 156 10.07 -11.60 -12.77
CA ALA A 156 10.10 -12.77 -11.88
C ALA A 156 10.64 -12.39 -10.48
N VAL A 157 10.06 -11.33 -9.89
CA VAL A 157 10.52 -10.75 -8.62
C VAL A 157 9.66 -11.17 -7.43
N ALA A 158 8.51 -11.76 -7.69
CA ALA A 158 7.58 -12.23 -6.69
C ALA A 158 7.15 -13.67 -6.97
N SER A 159 6.66 -14.40 -5.96
CA SER A 159 6.23 -15.78 -6.10
C SER A 159 4.99 -16.07 -5.28
N ALA A 160 4.06 -16.81 -5.86
CA ALA A 160 2.93 -17.41 -5.16
C ALA A 160 3.24 -18.82 -4.64
N ALA A 161 4.44 -19.36 -4.92
CA ALA A 161 4.81 -20.71 -4.47
C ALA A 161 4.69 -20.85 -2.94
N PRO A 162 4.26 -22.03 -2.44
CA PRO A 162 3.96 -23.28 -3.17
C PRO A 162 2.56 -23.33 -3.82
N LEU A 163 1.78 -22.24 -3.79
CA LEU A 163 0.44 -22.21 -4.35
C LEU A 163 0.47 -22.24 -5.87
N ARG A 164 -0.48 -22.97 -6.47
CA ARG A 164 -0.62 -23.04 -7.92
C ARG A 164 -1.21 -21.75 -8.47
N GLY A 165 -0.70 -21.29 -9.61
CA GLY A 165 -1.20 -20.10 -10.28
C GLY A 165 -0.60 -18.80 -9.77
N LYS A 166 -1.16 -17.70 -10.25
CA LYS A 166 -0.74 -16.33 -9.95
C LYS A 166 -1.90 -15.38 -10.18
N LYS A 167 -1.71 -14.07 -9.97
CA LYS A 167 -2.67 -13.02 -10.31
C LYS A 167 -3.36 -13.30 -11.67
N GLY A 168 -4.68 -13.21 -11.69
CA GLY A 168 -5.51 -13.48 -12.86
C GLY A 168 -5.86 -14.96 -13.06
N ALA A 169 -5.33 -15.88 -12.26
CA ALA A 169 -5.72 -17.30 -12.27
C ALA A 169 -6.75 -17.58 -11.16
N HIS A 170 -7.64 -18.53 -11.41
CA HIS A 170 -8.64 -19.00 -10.44
C HIS A 170 -8.08 -20.03 -9.44
N TYR A 171 -6.78 -20.28 -9.45
CA TYR A 171 -6.11 -21.11 -8.48
C TYR A 171 -5.70 -20.31 -7.24
N GLU A 172 -5.37 -21.00 -6.15
CA GLU A 172 -5.01 -20.36 -4.88
C GLU A 172 -3.91 -19.31 -4.98
N GLY A 173 -2.90 -19.52 -5.84
CA GLY A 173 -1.84 -18.55 -6.07
C GLY A 173 -2.32 -17.22 -6.68
N GLY A 174 -3.52 -17.20 -7.28
CA GLY A 174 -4.14 -15.98 -7.82
C GLY A 174 -5.14 -15.34 -6.87
N MET A 175 -5.71 -16.10 -5.94
CA MET A 175 -6.85 -15.67 -5.11
C MET A 175 -6.55 -15.61 -3.62
N ARG A 176 -5.67 -16.46 -3.11
CA ARG A 176 -5.33 -16.53 -1.70
C ARG A 176 -4.38 -15.40 -1.33
N VAL A 177 -4.85 -14.53 -0.45
CA VAL A 177 -4.12 -13.34 0.00
C VAL A 177 -3.94 -13.35 1.52
N PRO A 178 -2.93 -12.68 2.06
CA PRO A 178 -2.86 -12.46 3.49
C PRO A 178 -4.06 -11.61 3.95
N PHE A 179 -4.62 -11.99 5.10
CA PHE A 179 -5.61 -11.21 5.81
C PHE A 179 -5.22 -11.17 7.29
N ILE A 180 -4.96 -9.98 7.79
CA ILE A 180 -4.54 -9.74 9.17
C ILE A 180 -5.50 -8.71 9.76
N ALA A 181 -6.03 -9.01 10.95
CA ALA A 181 -6.88 -8.09 11.71
C ALA A 181 -6.31 -7.94 13.12
N ALA A 182 -6.09 -6.71 13.55
CA ALA A 182 -5.55 -6.41 14.87
C ALA A 182 -6.03 -5.04 15.36
N TRP A 183 -6.06 -4.84 16.68
CA TRP A 183 -6.10 -3.50 17.22
C TRP A 183 -4.78 -2.78 16.92
N ALA A 184 -4.85 -1.47 16.66
CA ALA A 184 -3.66 -0.69 16.32
C ALA A 184 -2.63 -0.67 17.46
N LYS A 185 -3.08 -0.78 18.70
CA LYS A 185 -2.22 -1.01 19.86
C LYS A 185 -2.20 -2.47 20.25
N ALA A 186 -1.02 -3.06 20.24
CA ALA A 186 -0.82 -4.37 20.82
C ALA A 186 -0.98 -4.26 22.35
N ASP A 187 -2.08 -4.79 22.88
CA ASP A 187 -2.22 -5.01 24.32
C ASP A 187 -1.42 -6.25 24.71
N SER A 188 -0.64 -6.15 25.80
CA SER A 188 0.06 -7.31 26.37
C SER A 188 -0.88 -8.44 26.80
N GLY A 189 -2.15 -8.12 27.11
CA GLY A 189 -3.23 -9.08 27.30
C GLY A 189 -3.67 -9.77 26.00
N ASN A 190 -3.52 -9.12 24.87
CA ASN A 190 -3.85 -9.66 23.55
C ASN A 190 -2.74 -10.56 22.96
N ALA A 191 -1.53 -10.51 23.49
CA ALA A 191 -0.44 -11.42 23.10
C ALA A 191 -0.78 -12.90 23.32
N SER A 192 -1.81 -13.19 24.12
CA SER A 192 -2.36 -14.52 24.34
C SER A 192 -3.56 -14.86 23.42
N GLN A 193 -4.00 -13.94 22.58
CA GLN A 193 -5.02 -14.27 21.59
C GLN A 193 -4.44 -15.29 20.62
N LYS A 194 -4.90 -16.51 20.78
CA LYS A 194 -4.59 -17.61 19.87
C LYS A 194 -4.85 -17.16 18.45
N GLN A 195 -3.89 -17.42 17.57
CA GLN A 195 -4.17 -17.39 16.14
C GLN A 195 -5.51 -18.04 15.91
N LEU A 196 -6.48 -17.27 15.46
CA LEU A 196 -7.74 -17.85 15.01
C LEU A 196 -7.37 -18.84 13.90
N PRO A 197 -7.77 -20.13 14.00
CA PRO A 197 -7.52 -21.04 12.92
C PRO A 197 -8.16 -20.44 11.68
N ILE A 198 -7.32 -20.12 10.69
CA ILE A 198 -7.82 -19.71 9.38
C ILE A 198 -8.62 -20.91 8.89
N ALA A 199 -9.94 -20.81 8.88
CA ALA A 199 -10.79 -21.76 8.21
C ALA A 199 -10.49 -21.61 6.72
N VAL A 200 -9.59 -22.46 6.22
CA VAL A 200 -9.41 -22.63 4.78
C VAL A 200 -10.66 -23.37 4.33
N GLY A 201 -11.64 -22.63 3.79
CA GLY A 201 -12.76 -23.24 3.12
C GLY A 201 -12.26 -24.16 2.03
N SER A 202 -12.62 -25.42 2.13
CA SER A 202 -12.39 -26.43 1.10
C SER A 202 -13.22 -26.17 -0.14
#